data_311386c9ac0440e614f1fab5dd8f0a33
#
_entry.id   311386c9ac0440e614f1fab5dd8f0a33
#
_cell.length_a   1.000
_cell.length_b   1.000
_cell.length_c   1.000
_cell.angle_alpha   90.00
_cell.angle_beta   90.00
_cell.angle_gamma   90.00
#
_symmetry.space_group_name_H-M   'P 1'
#
loop_
_entity.id
_entity.type
_entity.pdbx_description
1 polymer ?
#
loop_
_entity_poly.entity_id
_entity_poly.type
_entity_poly.pdbx_seq_one_letter_code
_entity_poly.pdbx_strand_id
1 'polypeptide(L)'
;MFHTISYTGSREKQHNQVISQLKSLIYEEPDRIANLANASALLNFYLSDINWVGFYMYDGKELVLGPFQGLPACIRIPLGKGVCGTSAKERRSVRVDDVHAFPGHIACDAASNSEIVIPVIKNGELIGILDIDSPLKSRFDEKDQAFLEQLVQVLTEQL
;
A
#
# COMPACT_ATOMS: atom_id res chain seq x y z
N MET A 1 -11.94 -11.04 17.45
CA MET A 1 -11.70 -12.10 16.44
C MET A 1 -12.20 -11.59 15.09
N PHE A 2 -11.37 -11.64 14.06
CA PHE A 2 -11.75 -11.24 12.70
C PHE A 2 -12.74 -12.25 12.11
N HIS A 3 -13.87 -11.76 11.60
CA HIS A 3 -14.83 -12.55 10.83
C HIS A 3 -14.73 -12.13 9.37
N THR A 4 -14.59 -13.09 8.47
CA THR A 4 -14.63 -12.84 7.04
C THR A 4 -15.96 -12.20 6.66
N ILE A 5 -15.89 -11.02 6.04
CA ILE A 5 -17.07 -10.30 5.56
C ILE A 5 -17.13 -10.45 4.05
N SER A 6 -18.31 -10.70 3.52
CA SER A 6 -18.53 -10.55 2.08
C SER A 6 -18.83 -9.09 1.78
N TYR A 7 -17.93 -8.45 1.04
CA TYR A 7 -18.16 -7.08 0.56
C TYR A 7 -19.21 -7.10 -0.56
N THR A 8 -20.24 -6.30 -0.45
CA THR A 8 -21.39 -6.31 -1.37
C THR A 8 -21.77 -4.91 -1.83
N GLY A 9 -22.42 -4.83 -2.98
CA GLY A 9 -22.89 -3.58 -3.56
C GLY A 9 -21.90 -3.00 -4.56
N SER A 10 -22.03 -1.71 -4.85
CA SER A 10 -21.12 -0.99 -5.74
C SER A 10 -19.69 -1.00 -5.21
N ARG A 11 -18.71 -0.81 -6.10
CA ARG A 11 -17.29 -0.71 -5.74
C ARG A 11 -17.05 0.33 -4.65
N GLU A 12 -17.67 1.50 -4.76
CA GLU A 12 -17.58 2.55 -3.74
C GLU A 12 -18.12 2.10 -2.38
N LYS A 13 -19.26 1.39 -2.37
CA LYS A 13 -19.81 0.81 -1.14
C LYS A 13 -18.86 -0.21 -0.52
N GLN A 14 -18.25 -1.06 -1.33
CA GLN A 14 -17.25 -2.03 -0.87
C GLN A 14 -16.01 -1.33 -0.28
N HIS A 15 -15.48 -0.29 -0.95
CA HIS A 15 -14.38 0.52 -0.43
C HIS A 15 -14.70 1.09 0.96
N ASN A 16 -15.89 1.64 1.14
CA ASN A 16 -16.33 2.18 2.44
C ASN A 16 -16.43 1.08 3.51
N GLN A 17 -16.87 -0.12 3.15
CA GLN A 17 -16.91 -1.27 4.07
C GLN A 17 -15.49 -1.68 4.50
N VAL A 18 -14.53 -1.73 3.58
CA VAL A 18 -13.12 -2.04 3.90
C VAL A 18 -12.52 -1.00 4.83
N ILE A 19 -12.74 0.29 4.56
CA ILE A 19 -12.26 1.38 5.42
C ILE A 19 -12.87 1.28 6.82
N SER A 20 -14.17 0.99 6.92
CA SER A 20 -14.83 0.80 8.22
C SER A 20 -14.26 -0.40 8.98
N GLN A 21 -13.93 -1.48 8.27
CA GLN A 21 -13.30 -2.65 8.86
C GLN A 21 -11.88 -2.35 9.35
N LEU A 22 -11.09 -1.60 8.55
CA LEU A 22 -9.77 -1.15 9.00
C LEU A 22 -9.89 -0.34 10.29
N LYS A 23 -10.79 0.64 10.36
CA LYS A 23 -11.02 1.44 11.58
C LYS A 23 -11.28 0.56 12.80
N SER A 24 -12.08 -0.49 12.64
CA SER A 24 -12.38 -1.42 13.74
C SER A 24 -11.16 -2.27 14.14
N LEU A 25 -10.31 -2.65 13.18
CA LEU A 25 -9.12 -3.46 13.43
C LEU A 25 -8.03 -2.70 14.19
N ILE A 26 -7.88 -1.40 13.92
CA ILE A 26 -6.83 -0.55 14.50
C ILE A 26 -7.34 0.31 15.67
N TYR A 27 -8.59 0.12 16.08
CA TYR A 27 -9.20 0.90 17.15
C TYR A 27 -8.47 0.68 18.48
N GLU A 28 -8.00 1.78 19.08
CA GLU A 28 -7.23 1.77 20.35
C GLU A 28 -5.94 0.90 20.32
N GLU A 29 -5.44 0.52 19.15
CA GLU A 29 -4.19 -0.22 19.04
C GLU A 29 -3.01 0.72 18.81
N PRO A 30 -2.10 0.89 19.77
CA PRO A 30 -0.95 1.79 19.64
C PRO A 30 0.23 1.16 18.90
N ASP A 31 0.25 -0.16 18.71
CA ASP A 31 1.38 -0.83 18.07
C ASP A 31 1.36 -0.66 16.55
N ARG A 32 2.34 0.06 16.06
CA ARG A 32 2.48 0.38 14.63
C ARG A 32 2.61 -0.88 13.77
N ILE A 33 3.38 -1.88 14.23
CA ILE A 33 3.62 -3.11 13.47
C ILE A 33 2.33 -3.91 13.35
N ALA A 34 1.56 -4.03 14.44
CA ALA A 34 0.27 -4.70 14.44
C ALA A 34 -0.73 -4.03 13.46
N ASN A 35 -0.79 -2.70 13.48
CA ASN A 35 -1.66 -1.93 12.59
C ASN A 35 -1.28 -2.11 11.11
N LEU A 36 0.00 -2.01 10.78
CA LEU A 36 0.50 -2.20 9.40
C LEU A 36 0.32 -3.65 8.93
N ALA A 37 0.53 -4.63 9.79
CA ALA A 37 0.33 -6.04 9.47
C ALA A 37 -1.14 -6.34 9.17
N ASN A 38 -2.07 -5.86 10.00
CA ASN A 38 -3.50 -6.03 9.78
C ASN A 38 -3.99 -5.28 8.53
N ALA A 39 -3.47 -4.08 8.26
CA ALA A 39 -3.81 -3.35 7.05
C ALA A 39 -3.33 -4.09 5.79
N SER A 40 -2.11 -4.65 5.79
CA SER A 40 -1.59 -5.48 4.69
C SER A 40 -2.45 -6.72 4.46
N ALA A 41 -2.81 -7.42 5.54
CA ALA A 41 -3.65 -8.62 5.47
C ALA A 41 -5.07 -8.30 4.95
N LEU A 42 -5.67 -7.20 5.42
CA LEU A 42 -6.99 -6.75 4.97
C LEU A 42 -7.00 -6.40 3.48
N LEU A 43 -6.00 -5.67 3.01
CA LEU A 43 -5.87 -5.31 1.60
C LEU A 43 -5.63 -6.55 0.73
N ASN A 44 -4.77 -7.48 1.18
CA ASN A 44 -4.54 -8.74 0.48
C ASN A 44 -5.80 -9.61 0.40
N PHE A 45 -6.64 -9.58 1.41
CA PHE A 45 -7.93 -10.28 1.43
C PHE A 45 -8.96 -9.64 0.49
N TYR A 46 -8.99 -8.31 0.42
CA TYR A 46 -10.00 -7.59 -0.36
C TYR A 46 -9.66 -7.43 -1.85
N LEU A 47 -8.40 -7.11 -2.17
CA LEU A 47 -8.00 -6.81 -3.55
C LEU A 47 -7.77 -8.09 -4.34
N SER A 48 -8.42 -8.20 -5.50
CA SER A 48 -8.12 -9.25 -6.48
C SER A 48 -6.97 -8.86 -7.40
N ASP A 49 -6.35 -9.86 -8.02
CA ASP A 49 -5.32 -9.68 -9.06
C ASP A 49 -4.12 -8.85 -8.58
N ILE A 50 -3.70 -9.08 -7.35
CA ILE A 50 -2.45 -8.54 -6.79
C ILE A 50 -1.51 -9.69 -6.43
N ASN A 51 -0.20 -9.48 -6.52
CA ASN A 51 0.81 -10.46 -6.10
C ASN A 51 1.60 -10.00 -4.87
N TRP A 52 1.53 -8.71 -4.51
CA TRP A 52 2.18 -8.17 -3.34
C TRP A 52 1.44 -6.95 -2.79
N VAL A 53 1.40 -6.81 -1.47
CA VAL A 53 0.88 -5.63 -0.78
C VAL A 53 1.57 -5.45 0.55
N GLY A 54 2.09 -4.27 0.84
CA GLY A 54 2.76 -4.02 2.10
C GLY A 54 3.28 -2.60 2.25
N PHE A 55 4.05 -2.41 3.31
CA PHE A 55 4.58 -1.12 3.69
C PHE A 55 6.10 -1.11 3.68
N TYR A 56 6.66 -0.03 3.19
CA TYR A 56 8.04 0.35 3.45
C TYR A 56 8.07 1.55 4.37
N MET A 57 8.85 1.49 5.43
CA MET A 57 8.94 2.56 6.43
C MET A 57 10.18 3.41 6.19
N TYR A 58 10.03 4.73 6.35
CA TYR A 58 11.14 5.66 6.19
C TYR A 58 11.96 5.73 7.48
N ASP A 59 13.25 5.43 7.42
CA ASP A 59 14.18 5.42 8.56
C ASP A 59 14.94 6.75 8.75
N GLY A 60 14.58 7.80 7.99
CA GLY A 60 15.28 9.08 7.96
C GLY A 60 16.28 9.22 6.81
N LYS A 61 16.57 8.13 6.09
CA LYS A 61 17.52 8.08 4.96
C LYS A 61 16.92 7.40 3.74
N GLU A 62 16.32 6.24 3.94
CA GLU A 62 15.78 5.39 2.88
C GLU A 62 14.52 4.63 3.35
N LEU A 63 13.88 3.93 2.45
CA LEU A 63 12.76 3.06 2.76
C LEU A 63 13.27 1.68 3.21
N VAL A 64 12.71 1.16 4.29
CA VAL A 64 13.02 -0.16 4.84
C VAL A 64 11.76 -1.00 4.85
N LEU A 65 11.86 -2.26 4.41
CA LEU A 65 10.76 -3.22 4.35
C LEU A 65 10.07 -3.34 5.72
N GLY A 66 8.77 -3.13 5.73
CA GLY A 66 7.88 -3.31 6.86
C GLY A 66 6.94 -4.51 6.67
N PRO A 67 5.80 -4.55 7.37
CA PRO A 67 4.81 -5.62 7.22
C PRO A 67 4.23 -5.70 5.81
N PHE A 68 4.10 -6.92 5.28
CA PHE A 68 3.60 -7.18 3.93
C PHE A 68 2.98 -8.58 3.79
N GLN A 69 2.29 -8.78 2.66
CA GLN A 69 1.79 -10.06 2.15
C GLN A 69 2.32 -10.28 0.73
N GLY A 70 2.92 -11.43 0.46
CA GLY A 70 3.51 -11.77 -0.84
C GLY A 70 4.85 -12.48 -0.71
N LEU A 71 5.60 -12.55 -1.80
CA LEU A 71 6.96 -13.12 -1.81
C LEU A 71 7.95 -12.17 -1.12
N PRO A 72 9.10 -12.69 -0.63
CA PRO A 72 10.18 -11.85 -0.10
C PRO A 72 10.57 -10.74 -1.09
N ALA A 73 10.79 -9.54 -0.58
CA ALA A 73 11.00 -8.33 -1.37
C ALA A 73 12.33 -7.64 -1.05
N CYS A 74 12.64 -6.54 -1.77
CA CYS A 74 13.79 -5.70 -1.50
C CYS A 74 13.76 -5.19 -0.06
N ILE A 75 14.87 -5.29 0.67
CA ILE A 75 14.92 -4.88 2.08
C ILE A 75 15.00 -3.37 2.21
N ARG A 76 15.74 -2.70 1.30
CA ARG A 76 15.99 -1.24 1.34
C ARG A 76 15.84 -0.62 -0.03
N ILE A 77 15.17 0.53 -0.09
CA ILE A 77 14.94 1.28 -1.32
C ILE A 77 15.35 2.74 -1.09
N PRO A 78 16.37 3.24 -1.81
CA PRO A 78 16.76 4.66 -1.72
C PRO A 78 15.65 5.59 -2.25
N LEU A 79 15.50 6.77 -1.66
CA LEU A 79 14.58 7.78 -2.16
C LEU A 79 14.89 8.15 -3.62
N GLY A 80 13.84 8.22 -4.43
CA GLY A 80 13.95 8.53 -5.86
C GLY A 80 14.36 7.35 -6.74
N LYS A 81 14.44 6.14 -6.20
CA LYS A 81 14.72 4.91 -6.96
C LYS A 81 13.48 4.02 -7.08
N GLY A 82 13.20 3.57 -8.30
CA GLY A 82 12.00 2.81 -8.60
C GLY A 82 10.71 3.58 -8.33
N VAL A 83 9.57 2.91 -8.36
CA VAL A 83 8.26 3.52 -8.12
C VAL A 83 8.12 3.94 -6.66
N CYS A 84 8.43 3.04 -5.73
CA CYS A 84 8.39 3.27 -4.28
C CYS A 84 9.25 4.47 -3.85
N GLY A 85 10.53 4.48 -4.26
CA GLY A 85 11.45 5.58 -3.92
C GLY A 85 11.05 6.90 -4.55
N THR A 86 10.44 6.88 -5.75
CA THR A 86 9.92 8.08 -6.43
C THR A 86 8.72 8.65 -5.66
N SER A 87 7.74 7.81 -5.30
CA SER A 87 6.59 8.24 -4.49
C SER A 87 7.02 8.85 -3.16
N ALA A 88 7.94 8.20 -2.46
CA ALA A 88 8.48 8.68 -1.19
C ALA A 88 9.18 10.04 -1.33
N LYS A 89 10.03 10.21 -2.33
CA LYS A 89 10.77 11.47 -2.59
C LYS A 89 9.84 12.61 -2.97
N GLU A 90 8.88 12.35 -3.84
CA GLU A 90 7.96 13.36 -4.35
C GLU A 90 6.73 13.56 -3.44
N ARG A 91 6.56 12.70 -2.43
CA ARG A 91 5.45 12.73 -1.45
C ARG A 91 4.08 12.77 -2.13
N ARG A 92 3.93 12.00 -3.21
CA ARG A 92 2.68 11.86 -3.96
C ARG A 92 2.44 10.40 -4.35
N SER A 93 1.17 10.04 -4.54
CA SER A 93 0.80 8.75 -5.10
C SER A 93 1.33 8.59 -6.51
N VAL A 94 1.83 7.39 -6.82
CA VAL A 94 2.34 7.02 -8.14
C VAL A 94 1.61 5.77 -8.59
N ARG A 95 0.98 5.83 -9.76
CA ARG A 95 0.30 4.71 -10.40
C ARG A 95 0.98 4.40 -11.72
N VAL A 96 1.40 3.15 -11.91
CA VAL A 96 2.17 2.71 -13.07
C VAL A 96 1.43 1.58 -13.76
N ASP A 97 1.04 1.80 -15.01
CA ASP A 97 0.30 0.84 -15.83
C ASP A 97 1.18 -0.30 -16.35
N ASP A 98 2.47 -0.04 -16.58
CA ASP A 98 3.48 -1.00 -16.99
C ASP A 98 4.81 -0.67 -16.29
N VAL A 99 5.18 -1.47 -15.30
CA VAL A 99 6.42 -1.27 -14.54
C VAL A 99 7.68 -1.37 -15.39
N HIS A 100 7.64 -2.13 -16.49
CA HIS A 100 8.77 -2.29 -17.38
C HIS A 100 9.06 -1.02 -18.21
N ALA A 101 8.06 -0.15 -18.35
CA ALA A 101 8.21 1.15 -19.00
C ALA A 101 8.58 2.27 -18.00
N PHE A 102 8.59 2.01 -16.71
CA PHE A 102 8.91 3.00 -15.69
C PHE A 102 10.43 3.21 -15.58
N PRO A 103 10.95 4.43 -15.73
CA PRO A 103 12.40 4.71 -15.69
C PRO A 103 13.01 4.32 -14.33
N GLY A 104 14.03 3.47 -14.35
CA GLY A 104 14.72 3.04 -13.14
C GLY A 104 13.91 2.09 -12.24
N HIS A 105 12.93 1.39 -12.82
CA HIS A 105 12.16 0.36 -12.10
C HIS A 105 13.10 -0.65 -11.41
N ILE A 106 12.80 -0.96 -10.16
CA ILE A 106 13.46 -2.00 -9.37
C ILE A 106 12.52 -3.20 -9.34
N ALA A 107 12.86 -4.25 -10.06
CA ALA A 107 12.10 -5.50 -10.07
C ALA A 107 12.37 -6.29 -8.79
N CYS A 108 11.58 -6.06 -7.73
CA CYS A 108 11.62 -6.87 -6.52
C CYS A 108 10.85 -8.19 -6.70
N ASP A 109 9.83 -8.22 -7.56
CA ASP A 109 9.12 -9.42 -8.00
C ASP A 109 8.98 -9.41 -9.53
N ALA A 110 9.47 -10.47 -10.19
CA ALA A 110 9.37 -10.62 -11.64
C ALA A 110 7.92 -10.81 -12.14
N ALA A 111 6.99 -11.14 -11.27
CA ALA A 111 5.57 -11.30 -11.62
C ALA A 111 4.83 -9.96 -11.73
N SER A 112 5.37 -8.88 -11.17
CA SER A 112 4.74 -7.56 -11.17
C SER A 112 4.75 -6.94 -12.56
N ASN A 113 3.59 -6.49 -13.03
CA ASN A 113 3.39 -5.80 -14.31
C ASN A 113 2.80 -4.40 -14.15
N SER A 114 2.01 -4.14 -13.12
CA SER A 114 1.56 -2.79 -12.72
C SER A 114 1.71 -2.61 -11.22
N GLU A 115 1.77 -1.36 -10.78
CA GLU A 115 2.07 -1.00 -9.40
C GLU A 115 1.36 0.29 -9.01
N ILE A 116 0.93 0.39 -7.75
CA ILE A 116 0.46 1.63 -7.16
C ILE A 116 1.13 1.85 -5.81
N VAL A 117 1.66 3.04 -5.59
CA VAL A 117 2.33 3.43 -4.35
C VAL A 117 1.66 4.67 -3.77
N ILE A 118 1.30 4.62 -2.50
CA ILE A 118 0.67 5.71 -1.75
C ILE A 118 1.60 6.13 -0.61
N PRO A 119 2.03 7.39 -0.53
CA PRO A 119 2.87 7.86 0.56
C PRO A 119 2.07 7.94 1.87
N VAL A 120 2.70 7.52 2.96
CA VAL A 120 2.17 7.63 4.32
C VAL A 120 2.81 8.87 4.96
N ILE A 121 1.99 9.93 5.11
CA ILE A 121 2.47 11.24 5.60
C ILE A 121 1.67 11.61 6.86
N LYS A 122 2.37 11.88 7.96
CA LYS A 122 1.77 12.32 9.22
C LYS A 122 2.36 13.68 9.62
N ASN A 123 1.51 14.68 9.83
CA ASN A 123 1.92 16.04 10.20
C ASN A 123 2.96 16.65 9.24
N GLY A 124 2.84 16.37 7.92
CA GLY A 124 3.76 16.82 6.90
C GLY A 124 5.06 16.03 6.77
N GLU A 125 5.28 15.03 7.64
CA GLU A 125 6.47 14.18 7.61
C GLU A 125 6.20 12.84 6.95
N LEU A 126 7.15 12.39 6.12
CA LEU A 126 7.12 11.07 5.50
C LEU A 126 7.35 10.00 6.57
N ILE A 127 6.37 9.10 6.74
CA ILE A 127 6.47 7.93 7.64
C ILE A 127 6.91 6.69 6.83
N GLY A 128 6.45 6.58 5.59
CA GLY A 128 6.70 5.44 4.73
C GLY A 128 5.84 5.49 3.49
N ILE A 129 5.63 4.34 2.87
CA ILE A 129 4.73 4.16 1.73
C ILE A 129 3.93 2.87 1.87
N LEU A 130 2.73 2.83 1.28
CA LEU A 130 2.01 1.62 0.93
C LEU A 130 2.33 1.28 -0.52
N ASP A 131 2.71 0.05 -0.77
CA ASP A 131 3.05 -0.48 -2.09
C ASP A 131 2.15 -1.66 -2.43
N ILE A 132 1.62 -1.70 -3.64
CA ILE A 132 0.76 -2.79 -4.13
C ILE A 132 1.13 -3.10 -5.58
N ASP A 133 1.48 -4.36 -5.81
CA ASP A 133 1.84 -4.90 -7.13
C ASP A 133 0.75 -5.81 -7.69
N SER A 134 0.62 -5.81 -9.00
CA SER A 134 -0.26 -6.71 -9.74
C SER A 134 0.47 -7.43 -10.87
N PRO A 135 0.14 -8.71 -11.14
CA PRO A 135 0.62 -9.43 -12.31
C PRO A 135 -0.06 -8.97 -13.62
N LEU A 136 -1.07 -8.12 -13.53
CA LEU A 136 -1.76 -7.56 -14.68
C LEU A 136 -1.23 -6.15 -14.97
N LYS A 137 -1.15 -5.77 -16.25
CA LYS A 137 -0.94 -4.37 -16.64
C LYS A 137 -2.20 -3.55 -16.39
N SER A 138 -2.04 -2.27 -16.07
CA SER A 138 -3.16 -1.33 -15.86
C SER A 138 -4.21 -1.82 -14.85
N ARG A 139 -3.77 -2.55 -13.81
CA ARG A 139 -4.69 -3.09 -12.79
C ARG A 139 -5.35 -1.99 -11.96
N PHE A 140 -4.63 -0.93 -11.69
CA PHE A 140 -5.07 0.14 -10.78
C PHE A 140 -5.60 1.33 -11.55
N ASP A 141 -6.80 1.81 -11.20
CA ASP A 141 -7.42 2.99 -11.76
C ASP A 141 -7.50 4.15 -10.75
N GLU A 142 -8.15 5.25 -11.14
CA GLU A 142 -8.32 6.43 -10.28
C GLU A 142 -9.17 6.15 -9.04
N LYS A 143 -10.13 5.21 -9.13
CA LYS A 143 -10.96 4.82 -7.98
C LYS A 143 -10.17 3.99 -6.97
N ASP A 144 -9.28 3.12 -7.45
CA ASP A 144 -8.34 2.40 -6.59
C ASP A 144 -7.43 3.39 -5.85
N GLN A 145 -6.88 4.36 -6.57
CA GLN A 145 -6.01 5.37 -5.97
C GLN A 145 -6.75 6.17 -4.88
N ALA A 146 -7.93 6.69 -5.18
CA ALA A 146 -8.72 7.47 -4.21
C ALA A 146 -9.09 6.65 -2.96
N PHE A 147 -9.45 5.38 -3.14
CA PHE A 147 -9.73 4.45 -2.05
C PHE A 147 -8.49 4.22 -1.16
N LEU A 148 -7.34 3.93 -1.77
CA LEU A 148 -6.11 3.64 -1.06
C LEU A 148 -5.56 4.88 -0.34
N GLU A 149 -5.67 6.06 -0.94
CA GLU A 149 -5.34 7.34 -0.29
C GLU A 149 -6.18 7.57 0.97
N GLN A 150 -7.50 7.32 0.89
CA GLN A 150 -8.40 7.44 2.04
C GLN A 150 -8.08 6.39 3.12
N LEU A 151 -7.79 5.15 2.72
CA LEU A 151 -7.41 4.07 3.63
C LEU A 151 -6.11 4.41 4.38
N VAL A 152 -5.09 4.89 3.65
CA VAL A 152 -3.82 5.32 4.23
C VAL A 152 -4.01 6.49 5.19
N GLN A 153 -4.87 7.45 4.87
CA GLN A 153 -5.19 8.56 5.76
C GLN A 153 -5.74 8.06 7.10
N VAL A 154 -6.71 7.13 7.06
CA VAL A 154 -7.28 6.53 8.28
C VAL A 154 -6.24 5.77 9.09
N LEU A 155 -5.40 4.97 8.41
CA LEU A 155 -4.32 4.21 9.07
C LEU A 155 -3.31 5.15 9.75
N THR A 156 -2.97 6.24 9.08
CA THR A 156 -1.96 7.22 9.55
C THR A 156 -2.35 7.89 10.87
N GLU A 157 -3.65 8.00 11.17
CA GLU A 157 -4.12 8.54 12.46
C GLU A 157 -3.64 7.69 13.66
N GLN A 158 -3.39 6.40 13.45
CA GLN A 158 -2.94 5.45 14.46
C GLN A 158 -1.43 5.11 14.39
N LEU A 159 -0.69 5.72 13.47
CA LEU A 159 0.76 5.56 13.36
C LEU A 159 1.48 6.75 14.05
#